data_f11f828f885f4eb740726890f809a214
#
_entry.id   f11f828f885f4eb740726890f809a214
#
_cell.length_a   1.000
_cell.length_b   1.000
_cell.length_c   1.000
_cell.angle_alpha   90.00
_cell.angle_beta   90.00
_cell.angle_gamma   90.00
#
_symmetry.space_group_name_H-M   'P 1'
#
loop_
_entity.id
_entity.type
_entity.pdbx_description
1 polymer ?
#
loop_
_entity_poly.entity_id
_entity_poly.type
_entity_poly.pdbx_seq_one_letter_code
_entity_poly.pdbx_strand_id
1 'polypeptide(L)'
;MQRFRHVFANLVLLVAAACGTKQADSLGAGGANGPGGDDAGGSGDDSGAAGSFSPDNVGDAAFQNNVNLDAATTTYVAESGIAVTVVDTCTTGAPSGLSASAKTALLAGGSAGSMRFLYPYASTVFPRGLIAPTIMWDGASSDYLYVHLKSNAFEYKGCLVPTATGQVLLPQDVWVAASANTSGASDPFTLSLTTIASTTVTGPISEPLVIAPATLAGSIYYNSYTTSLNNGSGGAVLRIIPGQDATLFLGASGCTACHAVSANGSRMVADPYNAFNNGAGSSYALTPNIAPNPAPLMAGVPNGTFVGMFPDGTMYLGNAHSDMGLGGPRAGSPGYAGPVNAGLYETDTGNAITNTNIPTTAMTPMFSPDGTLLAFNDYAISNGAGLATMSFDESTRTATSYKQVFEVTGTTTYPGWPFFLPDNGGLVFAIGNQADFSGGGIGLGLAGGASNATSDLYVLDRTSGTSTILAQAVGFTTAANAASSTTYLPYGSADLHHNFYPTVSPIAAGGYFWVFFDSYRNYGNNGMQRQLFGAAIDVSASGHYATDPSHPPFYVTGQELGTGNHRAFTALDPCLATGASCNSGFDCCAGFCTDGKCGVPTVPRCSNTGETCSATQKCCASSQECIDGYCAVVIAQ
;
A
#
# COMPACT_ATOMS: atom_id res chain seq x y z
N MET A 1 20.46 -6.49 43.46
CA MET A 1 21.25 -6.56 42.22
C MET A 1 20.99 -7.80 41.35
N GLN A 2 20.32 -8.85 41.82
CA GLN A 2 20.04 -10.07 40.99
C GLN A 2 18.78 -10.03 40.12
N ARG A 3 17.84 -9.12 40.35
CA ARG A 3 16.63 -9.01 39.55
C ARG A 3 16.77 -8.19 38.23
N PHE A 4 17.84 -7.43 38.09
CA PHE A 4 18.11 -6.64 36.87
C PHE A 4 18.77 -7.44 35.73
N ARG A 5 19.45 -8.56 36.04
CA ARG A 5 20.13 -9.37 35.00
C ARG A 5 19.23 -10.20 34.11
N HIS A 6 18.03 -10.58 34.57
CA HIS A 6 17.11 -11.41 33.78
C HIS A 6 16.28 -10.60 32.77
N VAL A 7 16.08 -9.30 32.99
CA VAL A 7 15.36 -8.43 32.04
C VAL A 7 16.24 -8.10 30.82
N PHE A 8 17.55 -7.97 31.02
CA PHE A 8 18.50 -7.66 29.94
C PHE A 8 18.69 -8.82 28.95
N ALA A 9 18.64 -10.07 29.41
CA ALA A 9 18.84 -11.24 28.55
C ALA A 9 17.66 -11.47 27.56
N ASN A 10 16.45 -11.15 27.97
CA ASN A 10 15.27 -11.32 27.12
C ASN A 10 15.10 -10.20 26.07
N LEU A 11 15.64 -9.01 26.32
CA LEU A 11 15.54 -7.87 25.39
C LEU A 11 16.57 -7.97 24.25
N VAL A 12 17.75 -8.56 24.52
CA VAL A 12 18.78 -8.82 23.51
C VAL A 12 18.34 -9.87 22.49
N LEU A 13 17.51 -10.87 22.91
CA LEU A 13 16.97 -11.87 22.00
C LEU A 13 15.92 -11.28 21.02
N LEU A 14 15.15 -10.28 21.46
CA LEU A 14 14.06 -9.69 20.64
C LEU A 14 14.58 -8.81 19.50
N VAL A 15 15.75 -8.19 19.62
CA VAL A 15 16.32 -7.36 18.55
C VAL A 15 17.12 -8.20 17.55
N ALA A 16 17.71 -9.32 17.99
CA ALA A 16 18.34 -10.28 17.07
C ALA A 16 17.31 -11.00 16.18
N ALA A 17 16.07 -11.13 16.65
CA ALA A 17 14.99 -11.76 15.87
C ALA A 17 14.45 -10.87 14.73
N ALA A 18 14.68 -9.55 14.79
CA ALA A 18 14.24 -8.63 13.76
C ALA A 18 15.00 -8.76 12.45
N CYS A 19 16.29 -9.06 12.58
CA CYS A 19 17.18 -9.29 11.47
C CYS A 19 17.86 -10.65 11.60
N GLY A 20 17.11 -11.69 11.94
CA GLY A 20 17.49 -13.08 12.21
C GLY A 20 18.92 -13.46 11.87
N THR A 21 19.81 -13.53 12.87
CA THR A 21 21.04 -14.29 12.71
C THR A 21 20.65 -15.77 12.77
N LYS A 22 20.74 -16.48 11.65
CA LYS A 22 20.68 -17.95 11.66
C LYS A 22 21.80 -18.47 12.56
N GLN A 23 21.46 -18.97 13.73
CA GLN A 23 22.35 -19.83 14.50
C GLN A 23 22.46 -21.14 13.69
N ALA A 24 23.65 -21.42 13.20
CA ALA A 24 23.93 -22.65 12.51
C ALA A 24 23.88 -23.79 13.52
N ASP A 25 22.79 -24.53 13.58
CA ASP A 25 22.75 -25.83 14.23
C ASP A 25 23.39 -26.85 13.30
N SER A 26 24.62 -27.21 13.67
CA SER A 26 25.33 -28.36 13.11
C SER A 26 24.73 -29.64 13.68
N LEU A 27 24.01 -30.40 12.90
CA LEU A 27 23.85 -31.84 13.11
C LEU A 27 23.72 -32.56 11.76
N GLY A 28 24.77 -33.23 11.37
CA GLY A 28 24.90 -34.68 11.15
C GLY A 28 24.41 -35.25 9.83
N ALA A 29 25.31 -35.36 8.91
CA ALA A 29 25.67 -36.53 8.05
C ALA A 29 24.60 -37.53 7.58
N GLY A 30 24.65 -37.79 6.28
CA GLY A 30 24.21 -39.01 5.59
C GLY A 30 23.58 -38.67 4.24
N GLY A 31 24.18 -38.73 3.19
CA GLY A 31 24.83 -39.80 2.44
C GLY A 31 24.04 -40.14 1.19
N ALA A 32 24.70 -39.94 0.05
CA ALA A 32 24.72 -40.76 -1.16
C ALA A 32 23.90 -40.38 -2.41
N ASN A 33 24.70 -39.96 -3.41
CA ASN A 33 24.72 -40.43 -4.81
C ASN A 33 23.66 -39.95 -5.84
N GLY A 34 24.20 -39.26 -6.78
CA GLY A 34 23.84 -38.79 -8.10
C GLY A 34 23.49 -39.91 -9.15
N PRO A 35 23.54 -39.73 -10.45
CA PRO A 35 24.18 -38.67 -11.27
C PRO A 35 23.35 -38.20 -12.48
N GLY A 36 23.77 -37.08 -13.07
CA GLY A 36 23.99 -36.92 -14.52
C GLY A 36 22.80 -36.63 -15.44
N GLY A 37 22.98 -35.61 -16.24
CA GLY A 37 22.27 -35.40 -17.49
C GLY A 37 22.39 -33.98 -17.99
N ASP A 38 23.42 -33.74 -18.83
CA ASP A 38 23.58 -32.54 -19.66
C ASP A 38 22.43 -32.42 -20.66
N ASP A 39 22.03 -31.19 -21.05
CA ASP A 39 22.09 -30.75 -22.47
C ASP A 39 21.60 -29.31 -22.61
N ALA A 40 22.47 -28.54 -23.11
CA ALA A 40 22.59 -27.62 -24.25
C ALA A 40 21.38 -26.80 -24.72
N GLY A 41 21.54 -25.49 -24.64
CA GLY A 41 21.51 -24.59 -25.81
C GLY A 41 20.16 -24.17 -26.38
N GLY A 42 19.90 -22.88 -26.32
CA GLY A 42 18.88 -22.25 -27.14
C GLY A 42 18.84 -20.73 -26.89
N SER A 43 19.66 -19.99 -27.63
CA SER A 43 19.53 -18.53 -27.77
C SER A 43 18.24 -18.18 -28.50
N GLY A 44 17.44 -17.33 -27.94
CA GLY A 44 16.30 -16.72 -28.58
C GLY A 44 16.22 -15.26 -28.21
N ASP A 45 16.42 -14.38 -29.19
CA ASP A 45 16.24 -12.95 -29.11
C ASP A 45 14.78 -12.61 -28.69
N ASP A 46 14.61 -11.92 -27.58
CA ASP A 46 13.33 -11.32 -27.21
C ASP A 46 13.39 -9.81 -27.43
N SER A 47 12.83 -9.40 -28.55
CA SER A 47 12.46 -8.03 -28.83
C SER A 47 11.27 -7.66 -27.93
N GLY A 48 11.52 -6.78 -26.94
CA GLY A 48 10.54 -6.31 -25.98
C GLY A 48 9.31 -5.67 -26.62
N ALA A 49 8.16 -6.29 -26.47
CA ALA A 49 6.87 -5.68 -26.68
C ALA A 49 6.42 -5.07 -25.35
N ALA A 50 5.89 -3.83 -25.43
CA ALA A 50 5.26 -3.10 -24.33
C ALA A 50 4.26 -3.99 -23.58
N GLY A 51 4.30 -3.89 -22.25
CA GLY A 51 3.61 -4.77 -21.34
C GLY A 51 2.13 -4.99 -21.66
N SER A 52 1.84 -6.08 -22.34
CA SER A 52 0.56 -6.72 -22.26
C SER A 52 0.51 -7.41 -20.90
N PHE A 53 -0.56 -7.16 -20.15
CA PHE A 53 -0.91 -7.90 -18.96
C PHE A 53 -0.85 -9.40 -19.32
N SER A 54 0.16 -10.10 -18.83
CA SER A 54 0.26 -11.54 -19.01
C SER A 54 -0.39 -12.22 -17.80
N PRO A 55 -1.38 -13.09 -18.01
CA PRO A 55 -2.00 -13.85 -16.92
C PRO A 55 -1.05 -14.76 -16.17
N ASP A 56 0.16 -14.96 -16.68
CA ASP A 56 1.10 -15.97 -16.18
C ASP A 56 1.83 -15.59 -14.88
N ASN A 57 1.62 -14.35 -14.36
CA ASN A 57 2.25 -13.89 -13.12
C ASN A 57 1.30 -13.80 -11.90
N VAL A 58 0.12 -14.35 -12.00
CA VAL A 58 -0.77 -14.49 -10.83
C VAL A 58 -0.44 -15.83 -10.17
N GLY A 59 -0.06 -15.83 -8.89
CA GLY A 59 0.33 -17.05 -8.18
C GLY A 59 -0.65 -18.22 -8.37
N ASP A 60 -0.20 -19.46 -8.23
CA ASP A 60 -0.91 -20.72 -8.53
C ASP A 60 -2.38 -20.81 -8.07
N ALA A 61 -2.80 -19.99 -7.09
CA ALA A 61 -4.18 -19.93 -6.63
C ALA A 61 -5.15 -19.24 -7.63
N ALA A 62 -4.66 -18.39 -8.53
CA ALA A 62 -5.49 -17.69 -9.51
C ALA A 62 -5.94 -18.60 -10.67
N PHE A 63 -5.23 -19.70 -10.91
CA PHE A 63 -5.54 -20.61 -12.01
C PHE A 63 -6.79 -21.49 -11.81
N GLN A 64 -7.33 -21.57 -10.60
CA GLN A 64 -8.50 -22.44 -10.34
C GLN A 64 -9.83 -21.88 -10.87
N ASN A 65 -9.89 -20.56 -11.14
CA ASN A 65 -11.09 -19.87 -11.61
C ASN A 65 -10.85 -19.09 -12.92
N ASN A 66 -10.01 -19.60 -13.83
CA ASN A 66 -9.83 -18.98 -15.14
C ASN A 66 -11.14 -18.99 -15.92
N VAL A 67 -11.61 -17.80 -16.30
CA VAL A 67 -12.85 -17.57 -17.00
C VAL A 67 -12.52 -17.20 -18.45
N ASN A 68 -13.16 -17.88 -19.40
CA ASN A 68 -13.15 -17.40 -20.78
C ASN A 68 -14.15 -16.25 -20.91
N LEU A 69 -13.69 -15.02 -20.76
CA LEU A 69 -14.53 -13.82 -20.81
C LEU A 69 -15.22 -13.66 -22.17
N ASP A 70 -14.57 -13.96 -23.28
CA ASP A 70 -15.13 -13.77 -24.62
C ASP A 70 -16.43 -14.56 -24.82
N ALA A 71 -16.49 -15.78 -24.26
CA ALA A 71 -17.69 -16.62 -24.33
C ALA A 71 -18.76 -16.25 -23.28
N ALA A 72 -18.38 -15.59 -22.21
CA ALA A 72 -19.25 -15.28 -21.07
C ALA A 72 -19.79 -13.84 -21.10
N THR A 73 -19.22 -12.97 -21.95
CA THR A 73 -19.53 -11.54 -21.96
C THR A 73 -20.61 -11.20 -23.00
N THR A 74 -21.59 -10.43 -22.56
CA THR A 74 -22.62 -9.82 -23.43
C THR A 74 -22.80 -8.36 -23.01
N THR A 75 -23.13 -7.51 -23.98
CA THR A 75 -23.46 -6.10 -23.72
C THR A 75 -24.84 -5.78 -24.24
N TYR A 76 -25.64 -5.09 -23.47
CA TYR A 76 -26.93 -4.55 -23.87
C TYR A 76 -27.12 -3.12 -23.35
N VAL A 77 -28.04 -2.40 -23.98
CA VAL A 77 -28.41 -1.06 -23.47
C VAL A 77 -29.69 -1.20 -22.65
N ALA A 78 -29.60 -0.79 -21.38
CA ALA A 78 -30.73 -0.77 -20.46
C ALA A 78 -31.80 0.27 -20.89
N GLU A 79 -33.01 0.18 -20.35
CA GLU A 79 -34.06 1.19 -20.58
C GLU A 79 -33.65 2.60 -20.16
N SER A 80 -32.71 2.71 -19.19
CA SER A 80 -32.06 3.97 -18.77
C SER A 80 -31.14 4.58 -19.83
N GLY A 81 -30.84 3.87 -20.92
CA GLY A 81 -29.86 4.27 -21.93
C GLY A 81 -28.39 3.97 -21.54
N ILE A 82 -28.16 3.31 -20.41
CA ILE A 82 -26.81 2.91 -19.97
C ILE A 82 -26.44 1.59 -20.64
N ALA A 83 -25.24 1.51 -21.23
CA ALA A 83 -24.69 0.24 -21.68
C ALA A 83 -24.32 -0.62 -20.46
N VAL A 84 -24.75 -1.87 -20.43
CA VAL A 84 -24.50 -2.83 -19.36
C VAL A 84 -23.66 -3.97 -19.90
N THR A 85 -22.49 -4.15 -19.34
CA THR A 85 -21.64 -5.32 -19.60
C THR A 85 -22.00 -6.43 -18.63
N VAL A 86 -22.38 -7.59 -19.13
CA VAL A 86 -22.72 -8.78 -18.33
C VAL A 86 -21.71 -9.89 -18.59
N VAL A 87 -21.10 -10.39 -17.53
CA VAL A 87 -20.21 -11.55 -17.55
C VAL A 87 -20.91 -12.69 -16.80
N ASP A 88 -21.37 -13.72 -17.50
CA ASP A 88 -22.09 -14.85 -16.91
C ASP A 88 -21.31 -16.16 -17.06
N THR A 89 -20.52 -16.48 -16.06
CA THR A 89 -19.75 -17.72 -15.99
C THR A 89 -20.52 -18.87 -15.36
N CYS A 90 -21.66 -18.61 -14.72
CA CYS A 90 -22.57 -19.67 -14.30
C CYS A 90 -23.21 -20.38 -15.50
N THR A 91 -23.45 -19.66 -16.60
CA THR A 91 -24.06 -20.26 -17.81
C THR A 91 -23.02 -20.91 -18.70
N THR A 92 -21.87 -20.27 -18.88
CA THR A 92 -20.87 -20.68 -19.89
C THR A 92 -19.68 -21.44 -19.31
N GLY A 93 -19.36 -21.27 -18.01
CA GLY A 93 -18.15 -21.78 -17.36
C GLY A 93 -18.36 -22.33 -15.95
N ALA A 94 -19.58 -22.81 -15.62
CA ALA A 94 -19.83 -23.38 -14.29
C ALA A 94 -18.90 -24.57 -14.00
N PRO A 95 -18.45 -24.75 -12.74
CA PRO A 95 -17.61 -25.89 -12.34
C PRO A 95 -18.23 -27.22 -12.77
N SER A 96 -17.44 -28.12 -13.35
CA SER A 96 -17.91 -29.41 -13.92
C SER A 96 -18.61 -30.32 -12.90
N GLY A 97 -18.29 -30.18 -11.62
CA GLY A 97 -18.94 -30.91 -10.52
C GLY A 97 -20.26 -30.33 -10.03
N LEU A 98 -20.63 -29.10 -10.46
CA LEU A 98 -21.87 -28.45 -10.06
C LEU A 98 -23.04 -29.01 -10.88
N SER A 99 -23.90 -29.83 -10.25
CA SER A 99 -25.07 -30.40 -10.92
C SER A 99 -26.09 -29.32 -11.30
N ALA A 100 -26.93 -29.58 -12.32
CA ALA A 100 -27.95 -28.62 -12.75
C ALA A 100 -28.95 -28.28 -11.62
N SER A 101 -29.31 -29.26 -10.78
CA SER A 101 -30.19 -29.03 -9.63
C SER A 101 -29.52 -28.19 -8.54
N ALA A 102 -28.25 -28.46 -8.22
CA ALA A 102 -27.47 -27.67 -7.26
C ALA A 102 -27.27 -26.22 -7.77
N LYS A 103 -26.97 -26.03 -9.06
CA LYS A 103 -26.89 -24.72 -9.68
C LYS A 103 -28.22 -23.95 -9.57
N THR A 104 -29.35 -24.61 -9.87
CA THR A 104 -30.68 -23.97 -9.75
C THR A 104 -30.95 -23.55 -8.32
N ALA A 105 -30.65 -24.41 -7.34
CA ALA A 105 -30.80 -24.09 -5.92
C ALA A 105 -29.89 -22.95 -5.46
N LEU A 106 -28.62 -22.96 -5.90
CA LEU A 106 -27.63 -21.93 -5.60
C LEU A 106 -28.06 -20.56 -6.13
N LEU A 107 -28.59 -20.49 -7.36
CA LEU A 107 -29.09 -19.24 -7.96
C LEU A 107 -30.40 -18.76 -7.32
N ALA A 108 -31.24 -19.67 -6.82
CA ALA A 108 -32.47 -19.32 -6.11
C ALA A 108 -32.21 -18.73 -4.73
N GLY A 109 -31.05 -19.04 -4.13
CA GLY A 109 -30.70 -18.60 -2.79
C GLY A 109 -31.46 -19.38 -1.69
N GLY A 110 -31.17 -19.01 -0.44
CA GLY A 110 -31.76 -19.59 0.76
C GLY A 110 -31.82 -18.54 1.87
N SER A 111 -31.76 -19.04 3.13
CA SER A 111 -31.64 -18.16 4.30
C SER A 111 -30.16 -17.84 4.53
N ALA A 112 -29.86 -16.58 4.83
CA ALA A 112 -28.48 -16.18 5.19
C ALA A 112 -28.01 -16.81 6.52
N GLY A 113 -28.92 -17.10 7.43
CA GLY A 113 -28.57 -17.69 8.74
C GLY A 113 -27.57 -16.81 9.50
N SER A 114 -26.44 -17.43 9.90
CA SER A 114 -25.30 -16.75 10.54
C SER A 114 -24.21 -16.32 9.56
N MET A 115 -24.39 -16.54 8.26
CA MET A 115 -23.41 -16.17 7.24
C MET A 115 -23.19 -14.65 7.23
N ARG A 116 -21.93 -14.22 7.18
CA ARG A 116 -21.54 -12.81 7.07
C ARG A 116 -20.23 -12.68 6.32
N PHE A 117 -20.01 -11.52 5.72
CA PHE A 117 -18.71 -11.18 5.16
C PHE A 117 -17.68 -10.93 6.27
N LEU A 118 -16.45 -11.36 6.01
CA LEU A 118 -15.28 -11.01 6.79
C LEU A 118 -14.39 -10.03 6.02
N TYR A 119 -14.42 -10.07 4.69
CA TYR A 119 -13.77 -9.15 3.77
C TYR A 119 -14.33 -9.35 2.34
N PRO A 120 -14.50 -8.30 1.52
CA PRO A 120 -14.27 -6.87 1.81
C PRO A 120 -15.12 -6.34 2.95
N TYR A 121 -14.85 -5.14 3.43
CA TYR A 121 -15.75 -4.45 4.34
C TYR A 121 -16.81 -3.68 3.55
N ALA A 122 -18.02 -3.58 4.07
CA ALA A 122 -19.08 -2.81 3.42
C ALA A 122 -18.65 -1.36 3.16
N SER A 123 -18.92 -0.85 1.97
CA SER A 123 -18.53 0.50 1.51
C SER A 123 -17.02 0.73 1.36
N THR A 124 -16.21 -0.32 1.31
CA THR A 124 -14.80 -0.19 0.92
C THR A 124 -14.70 0.46 -0.46
N VAL A 125 -13.81 1.44 -0.59
CA VAL A 125 -13.44 2.04 -1.87
C VAL A 125 -12.09 1.47 -2.31
N PHE A 126 -12.07 0.81 -3.46
CA PHE A 126 -10.86 0.27 -4.08
C PHE A 126 -10.33 1.22 -5.15
N PRO A 127 -9.04 1.49 -5.24
CA PRO A 127 -8.49 2.11 -6.43
C PRO A 127 -8.56 1.13 -7.61
N ARG A 128 -8.75 1.65 -8.81
CA ARG A 128 -8.68 0.87 -10.04
C ARG A 128 -7.27 0.30 -10.22
N GLY A 129 -7.15 -0.85 -10.89
CA GLY A 129 -5.88 -1.44 -11.29
C GLY A 129 -5.20 -2.33 -10.24
N LEU A 130 -5.84 -2.63 -9.11
CA LEU A 130 -5.33 -3.61 -8.15
C LEU A 130 -5.58 -5.05 -8.60
N ILE A 131 -4.85 -5.99 -8.00
CA ILE A 131 -5.23 -7.41 -8.02
C ILE A 131 -6.60 -7.57 -7.38
N ALA A 132 -7.42 -8.46 -7.93
CA ALA A 132 -8.76 -8.76 -7.44
C ALA A 132 -8.77 -9.10 -5.93
N PRO A 133 -9.75 -8.63 -5.16
CA PRO A 133 -9.85 -8.96 -3.75
C PRO A 133 -10.25 -10.42 -3.53
N THR A 134 -9.73 -11.02 -2.45
CA THR A 134 -10.26 -12.27 -1.93
C THR A 134 -11.55 -11.99 -1.15
N ILE A 135 -12.65 -12.61 -1.53
CA ILE A 135 -13.91 -12.54 -0.79
C ILE A 135 -13.86 -13.58 0.33
N MET A 136 -14.10 -13.16 1.57
CA MET A 136 -14.04 -14.03 2.75
C MET A 136 -15.32 -13.93 3.57
N TRP A 137 -15.75 -15.08 4.10
CA TRP A 137 -16.97 -15.18 4.91
C TRP A 137 -16.82 -16.23 6.02
N ASP A 138 -17.71 -16.16 7.00
CA ASP A 138 -17.95 -17.22 7.98
C ASP A 138 -19.45 -17.56 8.10
N GLY A 139 -19.77 -18.50 8.97
CA GLY A 139 -21.14 -18.92 9.27
C GLY A 139 -21.79 -19.84 8.24
N ALA A 140 -21.09 -20.19 7.15
CA ALA A 140 -21.57 -21.15 6.15
C ALA A 140 -20.44 -21.97 5.54
N SER A 141 -20.66 -23.28 5.37
CA SER A 141 -19.81 -24.17 4.57
C SER A 141 -20.13 -24.04 3.08
N SER A 142 -19.19 -24.39 2.20
CA SER A 142 -19.38 -24.29 0.76
C SER A 142 -18.61 -25.37 -0.01
N ASP A 143 -19.30 -26.10 -0.87
CA ASP A 143 -18.71 -26.90 -1.95
C ASP A 143 -18.63 -26.07 -3.22
N TYR A 144 -19.66 -25.26 -3.45
CA TYR A 144 -19.76 -24.28 -4.54
C TYR A 144 -20.37 -22.99 -4.02
N LEU A 145 -20.16 -21.90 -4.76
CA LEU A 145 -20.69 -20.59 -4.44
C LEU A 145 -21.13 -19.84 -5.69
N TYR A 146 -22.08 -18.93 -5.50
CA TYR A 146 -22.50 -17.95 -6.47
C TYR A 146 -22.08 -16.57 -6.00
N VAL A 147 -21.18 -15.95 -6.76
CA VAL A 147 -20.78 -14.54 -6.59
C VAL A 147 -21.53 -13.70 -7.58
N HIS A 148 -22.23 -12.69 -7.10
CA HIS A 148 -22.93 -11.72 -7.92
C HIS A 148 -22.41 -10.33 -7.60
N LEU A 149 -21.74 -9.70 -8.57
CA LEU A 149 -21.22 -8.33 -8.46
C LEU A 149 -21.96 -7.47 -9.48
N LYS A 150 -22.67 -6.43 -9.02
CA LYS A 150 -23.56 -5.66 -9.89
C LYS A 150 -23.52 -4.16 -9.58
N SER A 151 -23.44 -3.37 -10.65
CA SER A 151 -23.75 -1.94 -10.70
C SER A 151 -24.78 -1.67 -11.82
N ASN A 152 -25.06 -0.40 -12.12
CA ASN A 152 -25.94 -0.08 -13.27
C ASN A 152 -25.26 -0.35 -14.62
N ALA A 153 -23.93 -0.30 -14.69
CA ALA A 153 -23.16 -0.48 -15.92
C ALA A 153 -22.51 -1.87 -16.06
N PHE A 154 -22.49 -2.68 -14.99
CA PHE A 154 -21.82 -3.97 -14.98
C PHE A 154 -22.55 -5.01 -14.14
N GLU A 155 -22.56 -6.27 -14.61
CA GLU A 155 -23.10 -7.40 -13.87
C GLU A 155 -22.23 -8.65 -14.07
N TYR A 156 -21.68 -9.19 -12.97
CA TYR A 156 -21.01 -10.50 -12.96
C TYR A 156 -21.87 -11.56 -12.26
N LYS A 157 -22.01 -12.70 -12.90
CA LYS A 157 -22.70 -13.90 -12.38
C LYS A 157 -21.72 -15.07 -12.40
N GLY A 158 -21.09 -15.35 -11.27
CA GLY A 158 -20.04 -16.36 -11.13
C GLY A 158 -20.46 -17.58 -10.31
N CYS A 159 -20.45 -18.76 -10.92
CA CYS A 159 -20.48 -20.02 -10.17
C CYS A 159 -19.04 -20.51 -9.98
N LEU A 160 -18.57 -20.55 -8.74
CA LEU A 160 -17.17 -20.77 -8.41
C LEU A 160 -17.01 -21.92 -7.40
N VAL A 161 -15.77 -22.38 -7.26
CA VAL A 161 -15.34 -23.22 -6.12
C VAL A 161 -14.57 -22.39 -5.12
N PRO A 162 -14.65 -22.68 -3.81
CA PRO A 162 -13.83 -22.02 -2.81
C PRO A 162 -12.34 -22.22 -3.10
N THR A 163 -11.52 -21.18 -2.94
CA THR A 163 -10.05 -21.28 -3.03
C THR A 163 -9.44 -21.80 -1.73
N ALA A 164 -10.11 -21.52 -0.61
CA ALA A 164 -9.85 -22.10 0.70
C ALA A 164 -11.15 -22.05 1.53
N THR A 165 -11.14 -22.64 2.73
CA THR A 165 -12.31 -22.62 3.62
C THR A 165 -12.75 -21.20 3.93
N GLY A 166 -13.99 -20.87 3.54
CA GLY A 166 -14.56 -19.52 3.72
C GLY A 166 -13.88 -18.42 2.88
N GLN A 167 -13.23 -18.80 1.77
CA GLN A 167 -12.53 -17.86 0.89
C GLN A 167 -12.75 -18.20 -0.58
N VAL A 168 -12.87 -17.15 -1.41
CA VAL A 168 -12.79 -17.25 -2.87
C VAL A 168 -12.05 -16.05 -3.43
N LEU A 169 -11.09 -16.29 -4.30
CA LEU A 169 -10.47 -15.24 -5.09
C LEU A 169 -11.43 -14.87 -6.24
N LEU A 170 -11.79 -13.60 -6.33
CA LEU A 170 -12.54 -13.10 -7.48
C LEU A 170 -11.63 -13.18 -8.73
N PRO A 171 -12.12 -13.72 -9.86
CA PRO A 171 -11.29 -13.80 -11.07
C PRO A 171 -10.76 -12.43 -11.49
N GLN A 172 -9.46 -12.37 -11.81
CA GLN A 172 -8.77 -11.10 -12.11
C GLN A 172 -9.36 -10.38 -13.33
N ASP A 173 -9.68 -11.13 -14.37
CA ASP A 173 -10.29 -10.63 -15.60
C ASP A 173 -11.70 -10.03 -15.35
N VAL A 174 -12.50 -10.64 -14.47
CA VAL A 174 -13.78 -10.08 -14.01
C VAL A 174 -13.57 -8.78 -13.26
N TRP A 175 -12.55 -8.72 -12.37
CA TRP A 175 -12.23 -7.50 -11.63
C TRP A 175 -11.77 -6.38 -12.55
N VAL A 176 -10.96 -6.69 -13.56
CA VAL A 176 -10.55 -5.73 -14.60
C VAL A 176 -11.78 -5.24 -15.39
N ALA A 177 -12.69 -6.14 -15.80
CA ALA A 177 -13.91 -5.77 -16.51
C ALA A 177 -14.82 -4.88 -15.63
N ALA A 178 -15.03 -5.22 -14.35
CA ALA A 178 -15.76 -4.38 -13.41
C ALA A 178 -15.12 -2.99 -13.27
N SER A 179 -13.79 -2.95 -13.13
CA SER A 179 -13.03 -1.71 -13.05
C SER A 179 -13.13 -0.85 -14.31
N ALA A 180 -13.23 -1.46 -15.49
CA ALA A 180 -13.41 -0.75 -16.75
C ALA A 180 -14.82 -0.14 -16.89
N ASN A 181 -15.82 -0.69 -16.20
CA ASN A 181 -17.22 -0.26 -16.26
C ASN A 181 -17.67 0.51 -15.01
N THR A 182 -16.75 0.99 -14.16
CA THR A 182 -17.10 1.75 -12.96
C THR A 182 -17.36 3.22 -13.27
N SER A 183 -18.33 3.80 -12.56
CA SER A 183 -18.55 5.25 -12.44
C SER A 183 -18.24 5.76 -11.02
N GLY A 184 -17.47 5.00 -10.27
CA GLY A 184 -17.10 5.36 -8.89
C GLY A 184 -18.29 5.41 -7.94
N ALA A 185 -18.28 6.36 -7.01
CA ALA A 185 -19.33 6.50 -6.00
C ALA A 185 -20.73 6.79 -6.57
N SER A 186 -20.85 7.26 -7.82
CA SER A 186 -22.14 7.51 -8.47
C SER A 186 -22.83 6.24 -8.95
N ASP A 187 -22.10 5.13 -9.08
CA ASP A 187 -22.62 3.80 -9.44
C ASP A 187 -21.91 2.70 -8.63
N PRO A 188 -22.18 2.61 -7.31
CA PRO A 188 -21.54 1.62 -6.45
C PRO A 188 -21.95 0.20 -6.85
N PHE A 189 -21.04 -0.74 -6.67
CA PHE A 189 -21.33 -2.16 -6.84
C PHE A 189 -22.03 -2.72 -5.61
N THR A 190 -22.91 -3.69 -5.82
CA THR A 190 -23.41 -4.60 -4.80
C THR A 190 -22.71 -5.95 -5.00
N LEU A 191 -21.95 -6.38 -4.02
CA LEU A 191 -21.39 -7.72 -3.94
C LEU A 191 -22.36 -8.62 -3.18
N SER A 192 -22.77 -9.74 -3.77
CA SER A 192 -23.62 -10.74 -3.12
C SER A 192 -22.97 -12.12 -3.19
N LEU A 193 -23.12 -12.89 -2.13
CA LEU A 193 -22.55 -14.23 -1.99
C LEU A 193 -23.61 -15.21 -1.51
N THR A 194 -23.78 -16.31 -2.25
CA THR A 194 -24.59 -17.49 -1.86
C THR A 194 -23.69 -18.72 -1.92
N THR A 195 -23.83 -19.62 -0.95
CA THR A 195 -23.06 -20.86 -0.90
C THR A 195 -23.99 -22.08 -0.92
N ILE A 196 -23.48 -23.22 -1.39
CA ILE A 196 -24.12 -24.52 -1.26
C ILE A 196 -23.10 -25.54 -0.73
N ALA A 197 -23.49 -26.30 0.30
CA ALA A 197 -22.76 -27.43 0.80
C ALA A 197 -23.69 -28.66 0.79
N SER A 198 -23.33 -29.69 0.03
CA SER A 198 -24.21 -30.80 -0.31
C SER A 198 -25.53 -30.34 -0.92
N THR A 199 -26.59 -30.25 -0.11
CA THR A 199 -27.93 -29.77 -0.54
C THR A 199 -28.37 -28.52 0.20
N THR A 200 -27.58 -28.03 1.14
CA THR A 200 -27.92 -26.87 1.96
C THR A 200 -27.42 -25.59 1.30
N VAL A 201 -28.34 -24.69 0.96
CA VAL A 201 -28.05 -23.37 0.41
C VAL A 201 -28.12 -22.33 1.52
N THR A 202 -27.07 -21.50 1.63
CA THR A 202 -26.98 -20.39 2.58
C THR A 202 -26.70 -19.09 1.83
N GLY A 203 -27.40 -18.01 2.17
CA GLY A 203 -27.30 -16.72 1.50
C GLY A 203 -28.52 -16.42 0.59
N PRO A 204 -28.54 -15.29 -0.15
CA PRO A 204 -27.41 -14.39 -0.27
C PRO A 204 -27.18 -13.51 0.97
N ILE A 205 -25.92 -13.17 1.20
CA ILE A 205 -25.51 -11.99 1.95
C ILE A 205 -25.02 -10.95 0.93
N SER A 206 -25.16 -9.66 1.23
CA SER A 206 -24.81 -8.60 0.28
C SER A 206 -24.24 -7.39 0.99
N GLU A 207 -23.30 -6.71 0.32
CA GLU A 207 -22.73 -5.44 0.80
C GLU A 207 -22.34 -4.53 -0.38
N PRO A 208 -22.35 -3.21 -0.19
CA PRO A 208 -21.89 -2.26 -1.19
C PRO A 208 -20.37 -2.17 -1.20
N LEU A 209 -19.79 -1.91 -2.38
CA LEU A 209 -18.41 -1.51 -2.55
C LEU A 209 -18.29 -0.51 -3.72
N VAL A 210 -17.19 0.23 -3.76
CA VAL A 210 -16.89 1.19 -4.82
C VAL A 210 -15.55 0.84 -5.44
N ILE A 211 -15.45 0.91 -6.76
CA ILE A 211 -14.18 0.94 -7.48
C ILE A 211 -14.00 2.37 -7.98
N ALA A 212 -12.96 3.05 -7.55
CA ALA A 212 -12.65 4.41 -8.00
C ALA A 212 -12.34 4.42 -9.51
N PRO A 213 -12.72 5.48 -10.25
CA PRO A 213 -12.60 5.48 -11.72
C PRO A 213 -11.18 5.70 -12.24
N ALA A 214 -10.18 5.84 -11.37
CA ALA A 214 -8.78 5.97 -11.77
C ALA A 214 -7.86 4.98 -11.05
N THR A 215 -6.75 4.64 -11.70
CA THR A 215 -5.71 3.77 -11.15
C THR A 215 -4.90 4.49 -10.09
N LEU A 216 -4.42 3.73 -9.11
CA LEU A 216 -3.41 4.22 -8.18
C LEU A 216 -2.11 4.46 -8.95
N ALA A 217 -1.63 5.70 -8.95
CA ALA A 217 -0.41 6.06 -9.67
C ALA A 217 0.84 5.63 -8.92
N GLY A 218 1.84 5.15 -9.67
CA GLY A 218 3.16 4.82 -9.16
C GLY A 218 3.24 3.45 -8.49
N SER A 219 4.23 3.28 -7.64
CA SER A 219 4.56 2.03 -6.95
C SER A 219 4.45 2.17 -5.44
N ILE A 220 4.17 1.06 -4.75
CA ILE A 220 4.14 0.96 -3.28
C ILE A 220 5.42 0.27 -2.84
N TYR A 221 6.28 0.98 -2.10
CA TYR A 221 7.48 0.42 -1.47
C TYR A 221 7.19 0.17 0.01
N TYR A 222 7.61 -0.97 0.55
CA TYR A 222 7.39 -1.30 1.95
C TYR A 222 8.46 -2.23 2.51
N ASN A 223 8.66 -2.20 3.81
CA ASN A 223 9.52 -3.18 4.48
C ASN A 223 8.77 -4.48 4.76
N SER A 224 9.44 -5.60 4.59
CA SER A 224 8.99 -6.91 5.06
C SER A 224 10.13 -7.62 5.78
N TYR A 225 9.88 -8.10 7.01
CA TYR A 225 10.95 -8.59 7.87
C TYR A 225 11.21 -10.10 7.82
N THR A 226 10.29 -10.86 7.22
CA THR A 226 10.42 -12.32 7.10
C THR A 226 10.03 -12.82 5.71
N THR A 227 10.17 -11.96 4.70
CA THR A 227 9.77 -12.27 3.33
C THR A 227 10.51 -13.46 2.74
N SER A 228 9.79 -14.31 2.01
CA SER A 228 10.37 -15.39 1.22
C SER A 228 11.17 -14.85 0.02
N LEU A 229 10.83 -13.65 -0.48
CA LEU A 229 11.47 -13.00 -1.62
C LEU A 229 12.93 -12.60 -1.34
N ASN A 230 13.32 -12.50 -0.07
CA ASN A 230 14.71 -12.29 0.35
C ASN A 230 15.32 -13.56 0.99
N ASN A 231 14.91 -14.74 0.55
CA ASN A 231 15.37 -16.03 1.09
C ASN A 231 15.21 -16.16 2.62
N GLY A 232 14.26 -15.44 3.22
CA GLY A 232 14.04 -15.40 4.66
C GLY A 232 15.21 -14.82 5.46
N SER A 233 16.08 -14.03 4.83
CA SER A 233 17.33 -13.53 5.43
C SER A 233 17.20 -12.16 6.09
N GLY A 234 16.07 -11.84 6.69
CA GLY A 234 15.87 -10.59 7.43
C GLY A 234 15.04 -9.56 6.68
N GLY A 235 15.09 -8.30 7.12
CA GLY A 235 14.31 -7.21 6.54
C GLY A 235 14.72 -6.88 5.10
N ALA A 236 13.72 -6.62 4.28
CA ALA A 236 13.88 -6.19 2.90
C ALA A 236 12.92 -5.05 2.57
N VAL A 237 13.26 -4.24 1.57
CA VAL A 237 12.29 -3.36 0.92
C VAL A 237 11.73 -4.10 -0.28
N LEU A 238 10.42 -4.25 -0.31
CA LEU A 238 9.67 -4.82 -1.41
C LEU A 238 8.96 -3.72 -2.18
N ARG A 239 8.58 -4.00 -3.43
CA ARG A 239 7.82 -3.11 -4.29
C ARG A 239 6.60 -3.83 -4.84
N ILE A 240 5.44 -3.19 -4.76
CA ILE A 240 4.21 -3.56 -5.47
C ILE A 240 3.97 -2.51 -6.55
N ILE A 241 3.87 -2.93 -7.79
CA ILE A 241 3.25 -2.16 -8.86
C ILE A 241 1.76 -2.51 -8.81
N PRO A 242 0.82 -1.54 -8.79
CA PRO A 242 -0.60 -1.85 -8.79
C PRO A 242 -0.96 -2.90 -9.84
N GLY A 243 -1.73 -3.94 -9.42
CA GLY A 243 -2.07 -5.08 -10.28
C GLY A 243 -1.02 -6.19 -10.36
N GLN A 244 0.09 -6.09 -9.65
CA GLN A 244 1.15 -7.11 -9.62
C GLN A 244 1.46 -7.55 -8.19
N ASP A 245 2.04 -8.74 -8.06
CA ASP A 245 2.59 -9.23 -6.81
C ASP A 245 3.85 -8.46 -6.41
N ALA A 246 4.14 -8.49 -5.11
CA ALA A 246 5.35 -7.87 -4.57
C ALA A 246 6.62 -8.48 -5.16
N THR A 247 7.59 -7.64 -5.43
CA THR A 247 8.91 -8.04 -5.86
C THR A 247 9.98 -7.49 -4.92
N LEU A 248 11.12 -8.20 -4.81
CA LEU A 248 12.26 -7.71 -4.05
C LEU A 248 12.81 -6.43 -4.69
N PHE A 249 12.98 -5.39 -3.88
CA PHE A 249 13.65 -4.16 -4.31
C PHE A 249 15.05 -4.03 -3.68
N LEU A 250 15.16 -4.09 -2.35
CA LEU A 250 16.44 -4.09 -1.63
C LEU A 250 16.45 -5.20 -0.57
N GLY A 251 17.54 -6.00 -0.48
CA GLY A 251 17.61 -7.04 0.55
C GLY A 251 18.74 -8.06 0.44
N ALA A 252 19.57 -8.02 -0.59
CA ALA A 252 20.48 -9.12 -0.97
C ALA A 252 21.51 -9.54 0.10
N SER A 253 21.91 -8.69 1.04
CA SER A 253 23.05 -8.96 1.93
C SER A 253 22.77 -8.83 3.43
N GLY A 254 21.51 -8.74 3.83
CA GLY A 254 21.18 -8.58 5.24
C GLY A 254 19.85 -7.88 5.47
N CYS A 255 19.66 -7.34 6.66
CA CYS A 255 18.45 -6.63 7.02
C CYS A 255 18.47 -5.20 6.46
N THR A 256 17.54 -4.88 5.57
CA THR A 256 17.24 -3.52 5.13
C THR A 256 15.98 -3.04 5.82
N ALA A 257 16.05 -1.94 6.53
CA ALA A 257 14.96 -1.36 7.29
C ALA A 257 14.76 0.12 6.95
N CYS A 258 13.72 0.75 7.50
CA CYS A 258 13.57 2.21 7.53
C CYS A 258 13.86 2.88 6.19
N HIS A 259 13.00 2.69 5.20
CA HIS A 259 13.12 3.37 3.91
C HIS A 259 12.20 4.59 3.84
N ALA A 260 12.52 5.51 2.93
CA ALA A 260 11.66 6.59 2.48
C ALA A 260 11.91 6.85 0.99
N VAL A 261 10.87 7.20 0.26
CA VAL A 261 10.91 7.42 -1.19
C VAL A 261 10.44 8.85 -1.49
N SER A 262 11.09 9.53 -2.42
CA SER A 262 10.64 10.85 -2.89
C SER A 262 9.30 10.76 -3.60
N ALA A 263 8.48 11.81 -3.54
CA ALA A 263 7.14 11.83 -4.13
C ALA A 263 7.16 11.55 -5.64
N ASN A 264 8.17 12.05 -6.35
CA ASN A 264 8.38 11.81 -7.78
C ASN A 264 9.00 10.46 -8.11
N GLY A 265 9.31 9.62 -7.09
CA GLY A 265 9.90 8.30 -7.25
C GLY A 265 11.34 8.27 -7.75
N SER A 266 12.07 9.38 -7.76
CA SER A 266 13.42 9.42 -8.33
C SER A 266 14.52 8.97 -7.37
N ARG A 267 14.27 9.04 -6.05
CA ARG A 267 15.25 8.74 -5.00
C ARG A 267 14.62 7.97 -3.84
N MET A 268 15.44 7.14 -3.23
CA MET A 268 15.14 6.45 -1.97
C MET A 268 16.32 6.62 -1.01
N VAL A 269 16.02 6.76 0.27
CA VAL A 269 16.98 6.54 1.37
C VAL A 269 16.49 5.32 2.14
N ALA A 270 17.37 4.38 2.42
CA ALA A 270 17.08 3.19 3.20
C ALA A 270 18.24 2.86 4.12
N ASP A 271 17.94 2.16 5.23
CA ASP A 271 18.93 1.67 6.18
C ASP A 271 19.39 0.26 5.78
N PRO A 272 20.54 0.10 5.14
CA PRO A 272 21.12 -1.20 4.91
C PRO A 272 21.67 -1.79 6.21
N TYR A 273 21.96 -3.06 6.17
CA TYR A 273 22.46 -3.91 7.24
C TYR A 273 23.23 -3.19 8.36
N ASN A 274 22.75 -3.29 9.61
CA ASN A 274 23.31 -2.71 10.85
C ASN A 274 23.24 -1.18 11.01
N ALA A 275 22.51 -0.47 10.19
CA ALA A 275 22.40 0.99 10.31
C ALA A 275 21.74 1.45 11.62
N PHE A 276 20.94 0.60 12.26
CA PHE A 276 20.42 0.86 13.61
C PHE A 276 21.51 1.17 14.64
N ASN A 277 22.76 0.79 14.38
CA ASN A 277 23.87 1.07 15.29
C ASN A 277 24.51 2.44 15.08
N ASN A 278 24.41 3.02 13.88
CA ASN A 278 25.15 4.24 13.52
C ASN A 278 24.26 5.36 12.95
N GLY A 279 22.97 5.10 12.70
CA GLY A 279 22.09 6.04 12.03
C GLY A 279 22.48 6.34 10.58
N ALA A 280 23.38 5.57 10.00
CA ALA A 280 23.81 5.76 8.63
C ALA A 280 22.93 4.96 7.68
N GLY A 281 22.34 5.65 6.70
CA GLY A 281 21.58 5.05 5.61
C GLY A 281 22.39 4.91 4.32
N SER A 282 21.71 4.56 3.26
CA SER A 282 22.22 4.66 1.89
C SER A 282 21.17 5.32 1.01
N SER A 283 21.61 6.14 0.05
CA SER A 283 20.72 6.71 -0.95
C SER A 283 20.81 5.93 -2.27
N TYR A 284 19.70 5.89 -2.98
CA TYR A 284 19.55 5.16 -4.23
C TYR A 284 18.87 6.03 -5.29
N ALA A 285 19.36 5.97 -6.53
CA ALA A 285 18.62 6.48 -7.67
C ALA A 285 17.59 5.43 -8.10
N LEU A 286 16.34 5.88 -8.28
CA LEU A 286 15.30 5.07 -8.85
C LEU A 286 15.13 5.48 -10.31
N THR A 287 15.08 4.50 -11.21
CA THR A 287 14.91 4.71 -12.64
C THR A 287 13.82 3.76 -13.15
N PRO A 288 13.18 4.06 -14.28
CA PRO A 288 12.27 3.10 -14.90
C PRO A 288 12.95 1.74 -15.08
N ASN A 289 12.25 0.66 -14.76
CA ASN A 289 12.73 -0.72 -14.91
C ASN A 289 14.03 -1.05 -14.13
N ILE A 290 14.25 -0.37 -13.00
CA ILE A 290 15.42 -0.62 -12.16
C ILE A 290 15.46 -2.08 -11.68
N ALA A 291 16.61 -2.72 -11.85
CA ALA A 291 16.82 -4.08 -11.36
C ALA A 291 16.83 -4.12 -9.82
N PRO A 292 16.44 -5.27 -9.21
CA PRO A 292 16.56 -5.47 -7.77
C PRO A 292 18.00 -5.25 -7.26
N ASN A 293 18.11 -4.79 -6.02
CA ASN A 293 19.39 -4.50 -5.35
C ASN A 293 20.30 -3.54 -6.14
N PRO A 294 19.81 -2.34 -6.50
CA PRO A 294 20.62 -1.35 -7.16
C PRO A 294 21.81 -0.94 -6.28
N ALA A 295 22.91 -0.56 -6.91
CA ALA A 295 24.03 0.01 -6.20
C ALA A 295 23.61 1.36 -5.58
N PRO A 296 24.03 1.66 -4.34
CA PRO A 296 23.75 2.96 -3.75
C PRO A 296 24.44 4.09 -4.52
N LEU A 297 23.78 5.25 -4.62
CA LEU A 297 24.43 6.50 -5.05
C LEU A 297 25.49 6.90 -4.03
N MET A 298 25.11 6.88 -2.77
CA MET A 298 25.96 7.18 -1.64
C MET A 298 25.66 6.20 -0.49
N ALA A 299 26.69 5.51 -0.05
CA ALA A 299 26.66 4.68 1.16
C ALA A 299 27.06 5.52 2.39
N GLY A 300 26.42 5.27 3.53
CA GLY A 300 26.74 5.96 4.78
C GLY A 300 26.20 7.39 4.84
N VAL A 301 25.05 7.67 4.18
CA VAL A 301 24.40 8.98 4.33
C VAL A 301 23.97 9.20 5.78
N PRO A 302 24.17 10.42 6.33
CA PRO A 302 23.87 10.71 7.73
C PRO A 302 22.37 10.63 8.04
N ASN A 303 22.02 10.29 9.29
CA ASN A 303 20.65 10.37 9.82
C ASN A 303 19.60 9.65 8.96
N GLY A 304 19.93 8.47 8.41
CA GLY A 304 19.12 7.75 7.42
C GLY A 304 17.92 6.98 7.99
N THR A 305 17.63 7.02 9.30
CA THR A 305 16.64 6.10 9.90
C THR A 305 15.20 6.59 9.76
N PHE A 306 14.87 7.82 10.17
CA PHE A 306 13.52 8.39 10.07
C PHE A 306 13.53 9.57 9.10
N VAL A 307 13.49 9.25 7.83
CA VAL A 307 13.72 10.22 6.75
C VAL A 307 12.40 10.74 6.21
N GLY A 308 12.32 12.07 6.03
CA GLY A 308 11.37 12.73 5.15
C GLY A 308 12.10 13.20 3.90
N MET A 309 11.79 12.59 2.74
CA MET A 309 12.36 12.99 1.46
C MET A 309 11.71 14.28 0.96
N PHE A 310 12.51 15.19 0.39
CA PHE A 310 11.97 16.29 -0.40
C PHE A 310 11.31 15.72 -1.67
N PRO A 311 10.20 16.30 -2.17
CA PRO A 311 9.39 15.67 -3.21
C PRO A 311 10.12 15.29 -4.49
N ASP A 312 11.11 16.06 -4.91
CA ASP A 312 11.92 15.81 -6.11
C ASP A 312 13.11 14.85 -5.87
N GLY A 313 13.36 14.50 -4.59
CA GLY A 313 14.42 13.60 -4.18
C GLY A 313 15.80 14.24 -4.03
N THR A 314 15.97 15.55 -4.26
CA THR A 314 17.29 16.21 -4.19
C THR A 314 17.86 16.28 -2.78
N MET A 315 17.00 16.33 -1.77
CA MET A 315 17.40 16.43 -0.37
C MET A 315 16.47 15.61 0.54
N TYR A 316 16.93 15.37 1.77
CA TYR A 316 16.14 14.71 2.80
C TYR A 316 16.41 15.31 4.18
N LEU A 317 15.38 15.35 5.01
CA LEU A 317 15.50 15.64 6.44
C LEU A 317 15.53 14.31 7.19
N GLY A 318 16.64 14.04 7.85
CA GLY A 318 16.86 12.82 8.63
C GLY A 318 17.06 13.13 10.10
N ASN A 319 16.78 12.17 10.96
CA ASN A 319 16.91 12.31 12.41
C ASN A 319 17.32 11.01 13.08
N ALA A 320 18.33 10.36 12.57
CA ALA A 320 18.89 9.21 13.21
C ALA A 320 19.60 9.58 14.51
N HIS A 321 19.57 8.65 15.43
CA HIS A 321 20.27 8.75 16.69
C HIS A 321 21.49 7.81 16.72
N SER A 322 22.66 8.31 17.06
CA SER A 322 23.92 7.56 17.08
C SER A 322 24.00 6.48 18.18
N ASP A 323 23.11 6.52 19.16
CA ASP A 323 23.15 5.64 20.35
C ASP A 323 22.03 4.57 20.33
N MET A 324 21.53 4.20 19.17
CA MET A 324 20.58 3.10 19.04
C MET A 324 21.25 1.75 19.31
N GLY A 325 22.01 1.66 20.40
CA GLY A 325 22.52 0.40 20.92
C GLY A 325 21.36 -0.56 21.19
N LEU A 326 21.56 -1.80 20.80
CA LEU A 326 20.65 -2.91 21.09
C LEU A 326 20.28 -2.91 22.58
N GLY A 327 19.03 -2.52 22.91
CA GLY A 327 18.47 -2.72 24.25
C GLY A 327 18.18 -1.51 25.11
N GLY A 328 18.36 -0.28 24.63
CA GLY A 328 17.93 0.93 25.34
C GLY A 328 16.62 1.52 24.78
N PRO A 329 15.87 2.34 25.56
CA PRO A 329 14.85 3.18 25.00
C PRO A 329 15.48 4.01 23.89
N ARG A 330 14.85 4.01 22.73
CA ARG A 330 15.37 4.71 21.55
C ARG A 330 15.27 6.21 21.80
N ALA A 331 16.39 6.83 22.14
CA ALA A 331 16.45 8.27 22.20
C ALA A 331 15.91 8.81 20.86
N GLY A 332 15.01 9.78 20.93
CA GLY A 332 14.32 10.28 19.76
C GLY A 332 12.99 9.59 19.42
N SER A 333 12.59 8.56 20.16
CA SER A 333 11.20 8.09 20.10
C SER A 333 10.34 8.94 21.03
N PRO A 334 9.12 9.33 20.62
CA PRO A 334 8.22 10.09 21.46
C PRO A 334 8.05 9.46 22.85
N GLY A 335 8.13 10.30 23.89
CA GLY A 335 8.09 9.87 25.29
C GLY A 335 9.40 9.39 25.89
N TYR A 336 10.48 9.30 25.14
CA TYR A 336 11.81 8.97 25.67
C TYR A 336 12.72 10.20 25.71
N ALA A 337 13.35 10.47 26.85
CA ALA A 337 14.35 11.52 26.94
C ALA A 337 15.62 11.11 26.17
N GLY A 338 16.16 12.03 25.41
CA GLY A 338 17.42 11.82 24.69
C GLY A 338 17.70 12.89 23.65
N PRO A 339 18.94 13.03 23.19
CA PRO A 339 19.24 14.00 22.16
C PRO A 339 18.58 13.56 20.83
N VAL A 340 17.91 14.48 20.18
CA VAL A 340 17.44 14.40 18.81
C VAL A 340 18.36 15.28 17.98
N ASN A 341 18.75 14.83 16.81
CA ASN A 341 19.69 15.56 15.97
C ASN A 341 19.24 15.54 14.51
N ALA A 342 18.09 16.18 14.27
CA ALA A 342 17.58 16.34 12.91
C ALA A 342 18.51 17.23 12.08
N GLY A 343 18.72 16.87 10.83
CA GLY A 343 19.51 17.62 9.87
C GLY A 343 19.01 17.44 8.44
N LEU A 344 19.16 18.47 7.62
CA LEU A 344 18.88 18.45 6.20
C LEU A 344 20.15 18.09 5.42
N TYR A 345 20.03 17.18 4.44
CA TYR A 345 21.16 16.65 3.68
C TYR A 345 20.83 16.56 2.20
N GLU A 346 21.84 16.71 1.34
CA GLU A 346 21.75 16.37 -0.06
C GLU A 346 21.68 14.86 -0.25
N THR A 347 20.71 14.37 -1.03
CA THR A 347 20.49 12.94 -1.16
C THR A 347 21.63 12.22 -1.88
N ASP A 348 22.20 12.84 -2.92
CA ASP A 348 23.18 12.20 -3.78
C ASP A 348 24.60 12.21 -3.19
N THR A 349 24.88 13.09 -2.23
CA THR A 349 26.22 13.28 -1.65
C THR A 349 26.28 13.02 -0.15
N GLY A 350 25.15 13.10 0.54
CA GLY A 350 25.11 13.06 2.01
C GLY A 350 25.66 14.33 2.67
N ASN A 351 25.97 15.39 1.91
CA ASN A 351 26.47 16.64 2.47
C ASN A 351 25.40 17.35 3.31
N ALA A 352 25.78 17.83 4.49
CA ALA A 352 24.88 18.59 5.34
C ALA A 352 24.56 19.96 4.71
N ILE A 353 23.28 20.29 4.70
CA ILE A 353 22.76 21.62 4.34
C ILE A 353 22.60 22.40 5.64
N THR A 354 23.36 23.48 5.80
CA THR A 354 23.43 24.27 7.02
C THR A 354 22.56 25.53 6.95
N ASN A 355 22.29 26.17 8.10
CA ASN A 355 21.49 27.39 8.20
C ASN A 355 20.04 27.23 7.69
N THR A 356 19.47 26.05 7.87
CA THR A 356 18.13 25.71 7.38
C THR A 356 17.00 26.27 8.25
N ASN A 357 17.28 26.75 9.46
CA ASN A 357 16.32 27.11 10.52
C ASN A 357 15.39 25.95 10.96
N ILE A 358 15.61 24.72 10.53
CA ILE A 358 14.86 23.54 10.97
C ILE A 358 15.32 23.18 12.38
N PRO A 359 14.38 22.98 13.36
CA PRO A 359 14.77 22.57 14.70
C PRO A 359 15.46 21.21 14.68
N THR A 360 16.53 21.07 15.45
CA THR A 360 17.19 19.76 15.65
C THR A 360 16.30 18.74 16.35
N THR A 361 15.17 19.19 16.90
CA THR A 361 14.14 18.37 17.57
C THR A 361 13.08 17.83 16.61
N ALA A 362 13.18 18.06 15.30
CA ALA A 362 12.24 17.60 14.29
C ALA A 362 12.34 16.07 14.09
N MET A 363 11.32 15.32 14.54
CA MET A 363 11.23 13.87 14.44
C MET A 363 10.20 13.44 13.40
N THR A 364 10.38 12.24 12.83
CA THR A 364 9.46 11.67 11.83
C THR A 364 8.99 12.70 10.80
N PRO A 365 9.93 13.45 10.18
CA PRO A 365 9.58 14.59 9.33
C PRO A 365 8.99 14.14 8.00
N MET A 366 8.21 15.04 7.39
CA MET A 366 7.71 14.88 6.03
C MET A 366 7.50 16.24 5.37
N PHE A 367 7.96 16.36 4.12
CA PHE A 367 7.63 17.49 3.27
C PHE A 367 6.26 17.31 2.62
N SER A 368 5.57 18.41 2.34
CA SER A 368 4.37 18.38 1.51
C SER A 368 4.70 17.96 0.08
N PRO A 369 3.76 17.36 -0.68
CA PRO A 369 4.02 16.93 -2.06
C PRO A 369 4.48 18.05 -3.01
N ASP A 370 4.13 19.30 -2.73
CA ASP A 370 4.58 20.49 -3.48
C ASP A 370 5.90 21.10 -2.96
N GLY A 371 6.48 20.53 -1.89
CA GLY A 371 7.74 20.98 -1.29
C GLY A 371 7.68 22.28 -0.49
N THR A 372 6.51 22.92 -0.37
CA THR A 372 6.38 24.25 0.26
C THR A 372 6.25 24.19 1.79
N LEU A 373 5.96 23.03 2.34
CA LEU A 373 5.72 22.81 3.76
C LEU A 373 6.55 21.64 4.31
N LEU A 374 6.82 21.70 5.61
CA LEU A 374 7.44 20.67 6.40
C LEU A 374 6.57 20.40 7.63
N ALA A 375 6.30 19.14 7.95
CA ALA A 375 5.65 18.70 9.18
C ALA A 375 6.56 17.73 9.93
N PHE A 376 6.50 17.74 11.25
CA PHE A 376 7.26 16.84 12.09
C PHE A 376 6.65 16.71 13.49
N ASN A 377 6.95 15.61 14.17
CA ASN A 377 6.79 15.52 15.61
C ASN A 377 7.91 16.38 16.26
N ASP A 378 7.53 17.36 17.08
CA ASP A 378 8.51 18.22 17.73
C ASP A 378 8.86 17.66 19.11
N TYR A 379 10.06 17.20 19.21
CA TYR A 379 10.59 16.63 20.46
C TYR A 379 10.78 17.65 21.59
N ALA A 380 10.84 18.94 21.26
CA ALA A 380 10.87 20.02 22.25
C ALA A 380 9.54 20.16 23.00
N ILE A 381 8.44 19.67 22.42
CA ILE A 381 7.13 19.68 23.05
C ILE A 381 6.97 18.41 23.90
N SER A 382 7.26 18.50 25.19
CA SER A 382 7.08 17.42 26.18
C SER A 382 7.57 16.03 25.67
N ASN A 383 8.80 15.98 25.12
CA ASN A 383 9.41 14.78 24.50
C ASN A 383 8.58 14.16 23.37
N GLY A 384 8.02 14.98 22.49
CA GLY A 384 7.31 14.54 21.31
C GLY A 384 5.78 14.47 21.48
N ALA A 385 5.21 15.15 22.48
CA ALA A 385 3.77 15.23 22.66
C ALA A 385 3.06 16.10 21.61
N GLY A 386 3.79 16.78 20.72
CA GLY A 386 3.22 17.71 19.76
C GLY A 386 3.71 17.53 18.34
N LEU A 387 2.92 18.05 17.40
CA LEU A 387 3.28 18.20 15.99
C LEU A 387 3.46 19.69 15.66
N ALA A 388 4.44 19.97 14.82
CA ALA A 388 4.69 21.28 14.28
C ALA A 388 4.74 21.26 12.74
N THR A 389 4.50 22.43 12.14
CA THR A 389 4.67 22.66 10.70
C THR A 389 5.52 23.91 10.49
N MET A 390 6.22 23.97 9.35
CA MET A 390 6.96 25.11 8.88
C MET A 390 6.71 25.32 7.39
N SER A 391 6.84 26.56 6.92
CA SER A 391 7.00 26.84 5.49
C SER A 391 8.44 26.51 5.09
N PHE A 392 8.64 25.96 3.91
CA PHE A 392 9.95 25.63 3.37
C PHE A 392 10.16 26.31 2.01
N ASP A 393 11.32 26.93 1.83
CA ASP A 393 11.75 27.54 0.58
C ASP A 393 12.91 26.71 0.01
N GLU A 394 12.65 26.01 -1.08
CA GLU A 394 13.62 25.17 -1.77
C GLU A 394 14.82 25.98 -2.28
N SER A 395 14.60 27.20 -2.77
CA SER A 395 15.65 28.00 -3.40
C SER A 395 16.72 28.44 -2.41
N THR A 396 16.31 28.74 -1.19
CA THR A 396 17.19 29.10 -0.08
C THR A 396 17.51 27.93 0.86
N ARG A 397 16.78 26.81 0.71
CA ARG A 397 16.86 25.63 1.57
C ARG A 397 16.61 25.96 3.04
N THR A 398 15.68 26.88 3.31
CA THR A 398 15.37 27.37 4.66
C THR A 398 13.91 27.18 5.03
N ALA A 399 13.68 26.88 6.31
CA ALA A 399 12.36 26.80 6.89
C ALA A 399 12.04 28.07 7.68
N THR A 400 10.77 28.48 7.65
CA THR A 400 10.25 29.68 8.34
C THR A 400 8.86 29.39 8.90
N SER A 401 8.28 30.34 9.61
CA SER A 401 6.87 30.28 10.06
C SER A 401 6.57 29.01 10.89
N TYR A 402 7.45 28.70 11.84
CA TYR A 402 7.20 27.61 12.80
C TYR A 402 5.82 27.78 13.45
N LYS A 403 5.03 26.72 13.45
CA LYS A 403 3.71 26.65 14.09
C LYS A 403 3.51 25.29 14.73
N GLN A 404 3.33 25.25 16.05
CA GLN A 404 2.77 24.09 16.73
C GLN A 404 1.29 23.95 16.29
N VAL A 405 0.94 22.80 15.72
CA VAL A 405 -0.39 22.57 15.12
C VAL A 405 -1.24 21.58 15.90
N PHE A 406 -0.60 20.74 16.72
CA PHE A 406 -1.30 19.75 17.54
C PHE A 406 -0.48 19.42 18.79
N GLU A 407 -1.15 19.06 19.88
CA GLU A 407 -0.51 18.56 21.11
C GLU A 407 -1.49 17.63 21.84
N VAL A 408 -1.00 16.50 22.34
CA VAL A 408 -1.75 15.64 23.25
C VAL A 408 -1.53 16.08 24.68
N THR A 409 -2.60 16.06 25.46
CA THR A 409 -2.54 16.28 26.91
C THR A 409 -2.43 14.93 27.61
N GLY A 410 -1.36 14.71 28.35
CA GLY A 410 -1.13 13.47 29.08
C GLY A 410 0.28 12.90 28.84
N THR A 411 0.54 11.71 29.38
CA THR A 411 1.90 11.11 29.36
C THR A 411 1.92 9.72 28.74
N THR A 412 0.84 9.26 28.12
CA THR A 412 0.71 7.86 27.67
C THR A 412 0.56 7.69 26.17
N THR A 413 0.22 8.75 25.45
CA THR A 413 0.07 8.72 23.98
C THR A 413 0.83 9.86 23.34
N TYR A 414 1.26 9.67 22.10
CA TYR A 414 2.09 10.61 21.35
C TYR A 414 1.62 10.68 19.90
N PRO A 415 1.58 11.86 19.27
CA PRO A 415 1.35 12.00 17.85
C PRO A 415 2.66 11.71 17.08
N GLY A 416 2.55 11.16 15.87
CA GLY A 416 3.74 10.95 15.04
C GLY A 416 3.40 10.61 13.60
N TRP A 417 4.43 10.52 12.76
CA TRP A 417 4.33 10.14 11.37
C TRP A 417 3.38 11.03 10.57
N PRO A 418 3.57 12.38 10.63
CA PRO A 418 2.70 13.29 9.91
C PRO A 418 2.95 13.22 8.40
N PHE A 419 1.86 13.21 7.62
CA PHE A 419 1.88 13.29 6.16
C PHE A 419 0.85 14.30 5.67
N PHE A 420 1.23 15.17 4.76
CA PHE A 420 0.27 16.08 4.13
C PHE A 420 -0.64 15.35 3.15
N LEU A 421 -1.91 15.73 3.11
CA LEU A 421 -2.76 15.44 1.96
C LEU A 421 -2.26 16.24 0.74
N PRO A 422 -2.45 15.73 -0.49
CA PRO A 422 -1.90 16.36 -1.70
C PRO A 422 -2.31 17.81 -1.95
N ASP A 423 -3.44 18.25 -1.38
CA ASP A 423 -3.94 19.64 -1.46
C ASP A 423 -3.39 20.54 -0.34
N ASN A 424 -2.54 20.02 0.53
CA ASN A 424 -2.05 20.68 1.74
C ASN A 424 -3.15 21.12 2.73
N GLY A 425 -4.41 20.75 2.52
CA GLY A 425 -5.53 21.11 3.40
C GLY A 425 -5.56 20.32 4.70
N GLY A 426 -5.09 19.09 4.66
CA GLY A 426 -5.03 18.16 5.78
C GLY A 426 -3.63 17.65 6.10
N LEU A 427 -3.44 17.26 7.37
CA LEU A 427 -2.25 16.54 7.84
C LEU A 427 -2.71 15.24 8.48
N VAL A 428 -2.40 14.11 7.87
CA VAL A 428 -2.67 12.77 8.42
C VAL A 428 -1.54 12.38 9.35
N PHE A 429 -1.86 11.79 10.50
CA PHE A 429 -0.87 11.35 11.48
C PHE A 429 -1.43 10.22 12.35
N ALA A 430 -0.56 9.53 13.07
CA ALA A 430 -0.94 8.54 14.07
C ALA A 430 -0.92 9.15 15.48
N ILE A 431 -1.83 8.70 16.35
CA ILE A 431 -1.70 8.87 17.79
C ILE A 431 -1.60 7.48 18.40
N GLY A 432 -0.43 7.18 18.97
CA GLY A 432 -0.13 5.88 19.53
C GLY A 432 0.43 5.99 20.95
N ASN A 433 0.46 4.87 21.67
CA ASN A 433 1.12 4.79 22.96
C ASN A 433 2.65 4.72 22.81
N GLN A 434 3.38 4.87 23.93
CA GLN A 434 4.84 4.84 23.92
C GLN A 434 5.43 3.55 23.33
N ALA A 435 4.73 2.41 23.47
CA ALA A 435 5.18 1.14 22.90
C ALA A 435 5.17 1.14 21.37
N ASP A 436 4.30 1.91 20.74
CA ASP A 436 4.28 2.10 19.29
C ASP A 436 5.58 2.74 18.79
N PHE A 437 6.04 3.80 19.46
CA PHE A 437 7.21 4.54 19.03
C PHE A 437 8.54 3.93 19.50
N SER A 438 8.54 3.05 20.51
CA SER A 438 9.75 2.46 21.07
C SER A 438 10.28 1.23 20.34
N GLY A 439 9.71 0.89 19.20
CA GLY A 439 10.01 -0.33 18.48
C GLY A 439 9.28 -1.58 19.01
N GLY A 440 8.48 -1.44 20.06
CA GLY A 440 7.50 -2.45 20.44
C GLY A 440 6.37 -2.54 19.41
N GLY A 441 5.96 -1.39 18.84
CA GLY A 441 5.06 -1.30 17.70
C GLY A 441 5.69 -1.68 16.38
N ILE A 442 7.01 -1.59 16.25
CA ILE A 442 7.77 -2.28 15.22
C ILE A 442 7.75 -3.79 15.52
N GLY A 443 6.81 -4.26 16.27
CA GLY A 443 6.65 -5.67 16.61
C GLY A 443 6.84 -6.48 15.37
N LEU A 444 8.02 -6.89 15.23
CA LEU A 444 8.64 -7.65 14.18
C LEU A 444 7.78 -8.84 13.90
N GLY A 445 6.76 -8.67 13.08
CA GLY A 445 6.02 -9.64 12.31
C GLY A 445 6.00 -11.09 12.75
N LEU A 446 6.47 -11.36 13.92
CA LEU A 446 6.50 -12.69 14.48
C LEU A 446 5.10 -12.98 14.97
N ALA A 447 4.49 -13.95 14.35
CA ALA A 447 3.23 -14.53 14.75
C ALA A 447 3.07 -14.52 16.28
N GLY A 448 2.10 -13.78 16.79
CA GLY A 448 1.64 -13.89 18.17
C GLY A 448 2.07 -12.83 19.16
N GLY A 449 2.64 -11.72 18.76
CA GLY A 449 2.99 -10.66 19.68
C GLY A 449 2.61 -9.29 19.20
N ALA A 450 1.32 -8.96 19.11
CA ALA A 450 0.93 -7.59 19.33
C ALA A 450 1.47 -7.23 20.71
N SER A 451 2.61 -6.60 20.77
CA SER A 451 3.05 -5.93 21.98
C SER A 451 1.92 -4.98 22.39
N ASN A 452 1.96 -4.44 23.60
CA ASN A 452 0.98 -3.48 24.13
C ASN A 452 0.87 -2.18 23.28
N ALA A 453 1.32 -2.19 22.01
CA ALA A 453 1.24 -1.05 21.12
C ALA A 453 -0.20 -0.84 20.65
N THR A 454 -0.68 0.37 20.82
CA THR A 454 -1.98 0.82 20.34
C THR A 454 -1.83 2.13 19.59
N SER A 455 -2.48 2.25 18.44
CA SER A 455 -2.45 3.45 17.62
C SER A 455 -3.66 3.55 16.72
N ASP A 456 -4.10 4.78 16.45
CA ASP A 456 -5.12 5.10 15.47
C ASP A 456 -4.69 6.29 14.61
N LEU A 457 -5.35 6.45 13.46
CA LEU A 457 -5.04 7.47 12.48
C LEU A 457 -6.00 8.65 12.61
N TYR A 458 -5.45 9.84 12.43
CA TYR A 458 -6.17 11.11 12.52
C TYR A 458 -5.85 11.99 11.31
N VAL A 459 -6.76 12.90 11.01
CA VAL A 459 -6.51 14.03 10.11
C VAL A 459 -6.67 15.33 10.89
N LEU A 460 -5.70 16.24 10.74
CA LEU A 460 -5.78 17.61 11.22
C LEU A 460 -6.19 18.49 10.04
N ASP A 461 -7.32 19.19 10.17
CA ASP A 461 -7.69 20.29 9.29
C ASP A 461 -6.75 21.48 9.55
N ARG A 462 -5.93 21.81 8.59
CA ARG A 462 -4.89 22.85 8.77
C ARG A 462 -5.43 24.25 8.88
N THR A 463 -6.63 24.50 8.39
CA THR A 463 -7.28 25.82 8.44
C THR A 463 -7.91 26.06 9.83
N SER A 464 -8.73 25.13 10.30
CA SER A 464 -9.40 25.26 11.60
C SER A 464 -8.54 24.82 12.78
N GLY A 465 -7.53 23.96 12.56
CA GLY A 465 -6.77 23.30 13.61
C GLY A 465 -7.53 22.15 14.29
N THR A 466 -8.68 21.74 13.74
CA THR A 466 -9.47 20.62 14.28
C THR A 466 -8.83 19.30 13.88
N SER A 467 -8.65 18.40 14.86
CA SER A 467 -8.20 17.02 14.62
C SER A 467 -9.37 16.06 14.73
N THR A 468 -9.51 15.18 13.75
CA THR A 468 -10.57 14.17 13.66
C THR A 468 -9.98 12.80 13.40
N ILE A 469 -10.47 11.78 14.10
CA ILE A 469 -10.08 10.38 13.82
C ILE A 469 -10.58 9.98 12.43
N LEU A 470 -9.75 9.27 11.66
CA LEU A 470 -10.13 8.62 10.41
C LEU A 470 -10.92 7.33 10.73
N ALA A 471 -12.12 7.52 11.29
CA ALA A 471 -12.86 6.48 11.97
C ALA A 471 -13.14 5.27 11.07
N GLN A 472 -13.59 5.50 9.84
CA GLN A 472 -13.89 4.39 8.95
C GLN A 472 -12.61 3.65 8.51
N ALA A 473 -11.50 4.34 8.29
CA ALA A 473 -10.23 3.70 7.97
C ALA A 473 -9.70 2.82 9.11
N VAL A 474 -9.89 3.24 10.37
CA VAL A 474 -9.37 2.51 11.53
C VAL A 474 -10.36 1.50 12.13
N GLY A 475 -11.58 1.37 11.58
CA GLY A 475 -12.49 0.29 11.94
C GLY A 475 -13.76 0.71 12.70
N PHE A 476 -13.98 2.01 12.95
CA PHE A 476 -15.22 2.50 13.55
C PHE A 476 -16.25 2.87 12.49
N THR A 477 -17.53 2.79 12.84
CA THR A 477 -18.60 3.17 11.91
C THR A 477 -18.70 4.69 11.72
N THR A 478 -18.35 5.48 12.72
CA THR A 478 -18.28 6.95 12.66
C THR A 478 -17.28 7.47 13.69
N ALA A 479 -16.84 8.71 13.56
CA ALA A 479 -15.97 9.37 14.54
C ALA A 479 -16.58 9.43 15.96
N ALA A 480 -17.90 9.59 16.08
CA ALA A 480 -18.59 9.56 17.37
C ALA A 480 -18.54 8.17 18.04
N ASN A 481 -18.50 7.11 17.24
CA ASN A 481 -18.46 5.73 17.72
C ASN A 481 -17.06 5.29 18.20
N ALA A 482 -16.01 6.04 17.92
CA ALA A 482 -14.67 5.77 18.44
C ALA A 482 -14.66 5.77 19.98
N ALA A 483 -15.41 6.67 20.62
CA ALA A 483 -15.51 6.73 22.09
C ALA A 483 -16.26 5.53 22.71
N SER A 484 -17.16 4.87 21.95
CA SER A 484 -17.95 3.71 22.40
C SER A 484 -17.40 2.38 21.89
N SER A 485 -16.30 2.39 21.14
CA SER A 485 -15.71 1.22 20.47
C SER A 485 -16.70 0.47 19.56
N THR A 486 -17.71 1.16 19.01
CA THR A 486 -18.64 0.57 18.06
C THR A 486 -17.97 0.44 16.70
N THR A 487 -17.78 -0.81 16.25
CA THR A 487 -17.00 -1.16 15.07
C THR A 487 -17.83 -1.93 14.03
N TYR A 488 -17.44 -1.79 12.77
CA TYR A 488 -17.93 -2.63 11.68
C TYR A 488 -17.03 -3.85 11.44
N LEU A 489 -15.86 -3.92 12.10
CA LEU A 489 -14.90 -5.00 11.90
C LEU A 489 -15.50 -6.34 12.37
N PRO A 490 -15.34 -7.43 11.59
CA PRO A 490 -16.01 -8.70 11.86
C PRO A 490 -15.66 -9.34 13.20
N TYR A 491 -14.44 -9.11 13.69
CA TYR A 491 -13.98 -9.67 14.97
C TYR A 491 -14.15 -8.70 16.16
N GLY A 492 -14.84 -7.59 15.92
CA GLY A 492 -15.22 -6.65 16.97
C GLY A 492 -14.05 -5.82 17.49
N SER A 493 -14.12 -5.46 18.79
CA SER A 493 -13.14 -4.56 19.41
C SER A 493 -11.72 -5.13 19.52
N ALA A 494 -11.53 -6.43 19.31
CA ALA A 494 -10.20 -7.04 19.29
C ALA A 494 -9.33 -6.52 18.12
N ASP A 495 -9.95 -6.01 17.06
CA ASP A 495 -9.26 -5.50 15.87
C ASP A 495 -9.05 -3.97 15.90
N LEU A 496 -9.55 -3.29 16.94
CA LEU A 496 -9.40 -1.84 17.07
C LEU A 496 -8.04 -1.44 17.63
N HIS A 497 -7.65 -0.20 17.37
CA HIS A 497 -6.42 0.43 17.89
C HIS A 497 -5.12 -0.25 17.42
N HIS A 498 -5.14 -0.87 16.26
CA HIS A 498 -3.99 -1.55 15.66
C HIS A 498 -3.58 -0.96 14.31
N ASN A 499 -3.55 0.37 14.18
CA ASN A 499 -3.31 1.10 12.93
C ASN A 499 -2.12 2.02 13.07
N PHE A 500 -1.05 1.79 12.28
CA PHE A 500 0.27 2.38 12.49
C PHE A 500 0.82 3.01 11.22
N TYR A 501 1.71 3.98 11.37
CA TYR A 501 2.61 4.52 10.34
C TYR A 501 1.91 4.94 9.04
N PRO A 502 0.97 5.89 9.11
CA PRO A 502 0.29 6.36 7.91
C PRO A 502 1.25 7.01 6.94
N THR A 503 1.02 6.79 5.67
CA THR A 503 1.62 7.52 4.55
C THR A 503 0.52 7.91 3.57
N VAL A 504 0.77 8.91 2.75
CA VAL A 504 -0.22 9.41 1.79
C VAL A 504 0.37 9.37 0.39
N SER A 505 -0.42 8.89 -0.58
CA SER A 505 -0.05 9.00 -1.99
C SER A 505 0.15 10.46 -2.39
N PRO A 506 1.22 10.80 -3.14
CA PRO A 506 1.55 12.20 -3.42
C PRO A 506 0.54 12.91 -4.32
N ILE A 507 -0.35 12.18 -5.00
CA ILE A 507 -1.38 12.73 -5.87
C ILE A 507 -2.74 12.08 -5.60
N ALA A 508 -3.81 12.80 -5.96
CA ALA A 508 -5.16 12.25 -5.99
C ALA A 508 -5.35 11.29 -7.16
N ALA A 509 -6.19 10.28 -6.98
CA ALA A 509 -6.64 9.41 -8.06
C ALA A 509 -8.10 9.03 -7.86
N GLY A 510 -8.91 9.13 -8.93
CA GLY A 510 -10.32 8.74 -8.93
C GLY A 510 -11.25 9.53 -8.01
N GLY A 511 -10.89 10.75 -7.65
CA GLY A 511 -11.66 11.60 -6.74
C GLY A 511 -11.28 11.42 -5.26
N TYR A 512 -10.24 10.65 -4.97
CA TYR A 512 -9.78 10.38 -3.62
C TYR A 512 -8.29 10.69 -3.44
N PHE A 513 -7.91 11.02 -2.20
CA PHE A 513 -6.56 10.83 -1.70
C PHE A 513 -6.46 9.43 -1.08
N TRP A 514 -5.28 8.83 -1.14
CA TRP A 514 -5.05 7.46 -0.68
C TRP A 514 -4.09 7.45 0.48
N VAL A 515 -4.56 6.98 1.64
CA VAL A 515 -3.76 6.79 2.85
C VAL A 515 -3.42 5.32 2.99
N PHE A 516 -2.14 5.01 3.14
CA PHE A 516 -1.65 3.66 3.40
C PHE A 516 -1.15 3.56 4.83
N PHE A 517 -1.38 2.42 5.46
CA PHE A 517 -0.95 2.17 6.82
C PHE A 517 -0.81 0.67 7.04
N ASP A 518 -0.05 0.28 8.04
CA ASP A 518 -0.03 -1.09 8.49
C ASP A 518 -0.96 -1.31 9.69
N SER A 519 -1.54 -2.50 9.73
CA SER A 519 -2.47 -2.87 10.79
C SER A 519 -2.29 -4.32 11.21
N TYR A 520 -2.54 -4.59 12.50
CA TYR A 520 -2.63 -5.94 13.05
C TYR A 520 -4.04 -6.49 13.10
N ARG A 521 -5.03 -5.81 12.51
CA ARG A 521 -6.40 -6.33 12.43
C ARG A 521 -6.44 -7.69 11.73
N ASN A 522 -7.43 -8.50 12.04
CA ASN A 522 -7.68 -9.71 11.28
C ASN A 522 -7.96 -9.38 9.81
N TYR A 523 -7.25 -10.03 8.90
CA TYR A 523 -7.57 -10.03 7.49
C TYR A 523 -8.46 -11.24 7.19
N GLY A 524 -9.75 -11.09 7.44
CA GLY A 524 -10.72 -12.17 7.27
C GLY A 524 -10.30 -13.46 7.96
N ASN A 525 -10.31 -14.57 7.23
CA ASN A 525 -9.93 -15.91 7.74
C ASN A 525 -8.42 -16.11 7.93
N ASN A 526 -7.58 -15.14 7.51
CA ASN A 526 -6.12 -15.28 7.59
C ASN A 526 -5.54 -14.86 8.96
N GLY A 527 -6.40 -14.41 9.89
CA GLY A 527 -5.99 -14.07 11.24
C GLY A 527 -5.26 -12.73 11.36
N MET A 528 -4.78 -12.45 12.58
CA MET A 528 -4.05 -11.24 12.92
C MET A 528 -2.58 -11.34 12.48
N GLN A 529 -2.18 -10.45 11.61
CA GLN A 529 -0.79 -10.30 11.16
C GLN A 529 -0.57 -8.84 10.80
N ARG A 530 0.66 -8.35 10.90
CA ARG A 530 0.98 -7.01 10.42
C ARG A 530 0.95 -6.99 8.90
N GLN A 531 -0.03 -6.31 8.35
CA GLN A 531 -0.28 -6.23 6.92
C GLN A 531 -0.56 -4.78 6.50
N LEU A 532 -0.37 -4.49 5.23
CA LEU A 532 -0.65 -3.18 4.66
C LEU A 532 -2.12 -3.07 4.25
N PHE A 533 -2.70 -1.95 4.63
CA PHE A 533 -4.03 -1.53 4.21
C PHE A 533 -3.97 -0.17 3.55
N GLY A 534 -4.92 0.11 2.67
CA GLY A 534 -5.13 1.43 2.09
C GLY A 534 -6.54 1.90 2.33
N ALA A 535 -6.75 3.19 2.52
CA ALA A 535 -8.08 3.79 2.65
C ALA A 535 -8.21 5.00 1.73
N ALA A 536 -9.38 5.13 1.13
CA ALA A 536 -9.76 6.33 0.40
C ALA A 536 -10.13 7.44 1.39
N ILE A 537 -9.72 8.66 1.06
CA ILE A 537 -10.08 9.90 1.74
C ILE A 537 -10.75 10.79 0.71
N ASP A 538 -11.97 11.24 0.97
CA ASP A 538 -12.68 12.14 0.07
C ASP A 538 -11.90 13.44 -0.14
N VAL A 539 -11.71 13.82 -1.40
CA VAL A 539 -11.11 15.12 -1.73
C VAL A 539 -12.10 16.22 -1.41
N SER A 540 -11.75 17.06 -0.44
CA SER A 540 -12.58 18.21 -0.08
C SER A 540 -12.42 19.35 -1.09
N ALA A 541 -13.50 19.75 -1.75
CA ALA A 541 -13.49 20.89 -2.66
C ALA A 541 -13.11 22.22 -1.97
N SER A 542 -13.27 22.30 -0.65
CA SER A 542 -12.89 23.47 0.16
C SER A 542 -11.52 23.34 0.82
N GLY A 543 -10.84 22.18 0.70
CA GLY A 543 -9.60 21.89 1.43
C GLY A 543 -9.77 21.76 2.95
N HIS A 544 -11.00 21.49 3.43
CA HIS A 544 -11.31 21.35 4.85
C HIS A 544 -11.61 19.91 5.23
N TYR A 545 -11.02 19.45 6.33
CA TYR A 545 -11.08 18.08 6.84
C TYR A 545 -11.49 18.02 8.32
N ALA A 546 -12.42 18.88 8.72
CA ALA A 546 -12.91 18.96 10.10
C ALA A 546 -13.84 17.80 10.51
N THR A 547 -14.30 17.01 9.55
CA THR A 547 -15.09 15.79 9.76
C THR A 547 -14.34 14.60 9.17
N ASP A 548 -14.68 13.37 9.58
CA ASP A 548 -14.05 12.15 9.05
C ASP A 548 -14.33 11.99 7.55
N PRO A 549 -13.30 12.09 6.67
CA PRO A 549 -13.44 11.93 5.23
C PRO A 549 -13.06 10.52 4.76
N SER A 550 -12.80 9.57 5.68
CA SER A 550 -12.26 8.26 5.35
C SER A 550 -13.34 7.24 5.00
N HIS A 551 -12.94 6.24 4.23
CA HIS A 551 -13.72 5.05 3.91
C HIS A 551 -13.12 3.80 4.54
N PRO A 552 -13.90 2.69 4.70
CA PRO A 552 -13.36 1.41 5.14
C PRO A 552 -12.21 0.96 4.24
N PRO A 553 -11.11 0.43 4.82
CA PRO A 553 -9.90 0.20 4.07
C PRO A 553 -9.97 -1.07 3.23
N PHE A 554 -9.21 -1.08 2.14
CA PHE A 554 -8.89 -2.28 1.39
C PHE A 554 -7.54 -2.85 1.85
N TYR A 555 -7.42 -4.18 1.73
CA TYR A 555 -6.15 -4.88 1.86
C TYR A 555 -5.30 -4.61 0.61
N VAL A 556 -4.04 -4.24 0.78
CA VAL A 556 -3.12 -4.05 -0.34
C VAL A 556 -2.78 -5.42 -0.91
N THR A 557 -3.44 -5.80 -2.00
CA THR A 557 -3.21 -7.09 -2.67
C THR A 557 -1.81 -7.17 -3.28
N GLY A 558 -1.28 -8.39 -3.41
CA GLY A 558 0.08 -8.63 -3.90
C GLY A 558 1.15 -8.71 -2.80
N GLN A 559 0.86 -8.30 -1.54
CA GLN A 559 1.78 -8.50 -0.43
C GLN A 559 1.75 -9.95 0.07
N GLU A 560 2.90 -10.46 0.57
CA GLU A 560 2.95 -11.80 1.17
C GLU A 560 2.18 -11.86 2.49
N LEU A 561 1.41 -12.93 2.69
CA LEU A 561 0.84 -13.29 3.98
C LEU A 561 1.90 -13.96 4.87
N GLY A 562 1.76 -13.82 6.19
CA GLY A 562 2.67 -14.47 7.15
C GLY A 562 4.00 -13.76 7.35
N THR A 563 4.17 -12.59 6.75
CA THR A 563 5.36 -11.74 6.89
C THR A 563 5.02 -10.45 7.64
N GLY A 564 6.01 -9.84 8.26
CA GLY A 564 5.83 -8.55 8.95
C GLY A 564 5.95 -7.39 7.97
N ASN A 565 4.86 -7.04 7.30
CA ASN A 565 4.83 -5.97 6.33
C ASN A 565 4.62 -4.61 7.03
N HIS A 566 5.39 -3.61 6.65
CA HIS A 566 5.54 -2.42 7.45
C HIS A 566 5.83 -1.18 6.62
N ARG A 567 5.16 -0.08 6.96
CA ARG A 567 5.35 1.27 6.45
C ARG A 567 5.45 1.36 4.93
N ALA A 568 4.32 1.40 4.29
CA ALA A 568 4.23 1.61 2.84
C ALA A 568 4.54 3.06 2.48
N PHE A 569 5.35 3.26 1.44
CA PHE A 569 5.49 4.53 0.77
C PHE A 569 4.97 4.40 -0.65
N THR A 570 4.00 5.21 -1.01
CA THR A 570 3.60 5.36 -2.41
C THR A 570 4.40 6.50 -3.03
N ALA A 571 4.99 6.24 -4.17
CA ALA A 571 5.74 7.21 -4.94
C ALA A 571 5.36 7.07 -6.41
N LEU A 572 5.35 8.17 -7.13
CA LEU A 572 5.17 8.11 -8.58
C LEU A 572 6.27 7.24 -9.19
N ASP A 573 6.00 6.60 -10.32
CA ASP A 573 7.06 5.89 -11.00
C ASP A 573 8.08 6.90 -11.53
N PRO A 574 9.37 6.62 -11.37
CA PRO A 574 10.40 7.50 -11.88
C PRO A 574 10.26 7.62 -13.39
N CYS A 575 10.32 8.84 -13.89
CA CYS A 575 10.23 9.13 -15.32
C CYS A 575 11.55 9.69 -15.86
N LEU A 576 11.75 9.58 -17.16
CA LEU A 576 12.95 10.06 -17.85
C LEU A 576 12.79 11.54 -18.22
N ALA A 577 13.83 12.31 -17.99
CA ALA A 577 13.89 13.74 -18.36
C ALA A 577 13.86 13.94 -19.88
N THR A 578 13.47 15.14 -20.32
CA THR A 578 13.50 15.53 -21.73
C THR A 578 14.88 15.29 -22.34
N GLY A 579 14.91 14.65 -23.50
CA GLY A 579 16.12 14.27 -24.23
C GLY A 579 16.69 12.90 -23.86
N ALA A 580 16.25 12.27 -22.79
CA ALA A 580 16.63 10.89 -22.45
C ALA A 580 16.05 9.89 -23.46
N SER A 581 16.70 8.74 -23.62
CA SER A 581 16.20 7.67 -24.50
C SER A 581 15.00 6.98 -23.84
N CYS A 582 13.95 6.73 -24.62
CA CYS A 582 12.69 6.12 -24.16
C CYS A 582 12.19 5.08 -25.14
N ASN A 583 11.32 4.19 -24.67
CA ASN A 583 10.60 3.22 -25.49
C ASN A 583 9.14 3.60 -25.67
N SER A 584 8.56 4.31 -24.68
CA SER A 584 7.16 4.73 -24.71
C SER A 584 6.99 6.11 -24.05
N GLY A 585 5.81 6.72 -24.21
CA GLY A 585 5.46 7.95 -23.51
C GLY A 585 5.39 7.77 -21.99
N PHE A 586 5.09 6.58 -21.50
CA PHE A 586 5.08 6.26 -20.06
C PHE A 586 6.46 6.40 -19.41
N ASP A 587 7.53 6.22 -20.17
CA ASP A 587 8.89 6.37 -19.63
C ASP A 587 9.24 7.84 -19.35
N CYS A 588 8.52 8.79 -19.93
CA CYS A 588 8.90 10.20 -20.00
C CYS A 588 8.12 11.10 -19.06
N CYS A 589 8.80 11.99 -18.32
CA CYS A 589 8.14 12.98 -17.47
C CYS A 589 7.23 13.94 -18.28
N ALA A 590 7.55 14.18 -19.56
CA ALA A 590 6.70 14.95 -20.47
C ALA A 590 5.53 14.13 -21.04
N GLY A 591 5.45 12.83 -20.75
CA GLY A 591 4.42 11.93 -21.25
C GLY A 591 4.51 11.62 -22.75
N PHE A 592 5.60 11.98 -23.43
CA PHE A 592 5.82 11.73 -24.85
C PHE A 592 7.21 11.17 -25.12
N CYS A 593 7.24 10.09 -25.93
CA CYS A 593 8.44 9.54 -26.51
C CYS A 593 8.42 9.81 -28.02
N THR A 594 9.25 10.73 -28.47
CA THR A 594 9.34 11.13 -29.87
C THR A 594 10.71 10.75 -30.42
N ASP A 595 10.75 9.93 -31.47
CA ASP A 595 11.98 9.42 -32.09
C ASP A 595 12.94 8.77 -31.07
N GLY A 596 12.38 8.00 -30.12
CA GLY A 596 13.14 7.34 -29.07
C GLY A 596 13.74 8.28 -28.01
N LYS A 597 13.24 9.52 -27.91
CA LYS A 597 13.64 10.53 -26.93
C LYS A 597 12.43 11.14 -26.22
N CYS A 598 12.58 11.35 -24.91
CA CYS A 598 11.59 12.03 -24.11
C CYS A 598 11.49 13.50 -24.51
N GLY A 599 10.27 14.00 -24.75
CA GLY A 599 10.03 15.42 -25.01
C GLY A 599 8.68 15.66 -25.67
N VAL A 600 8.14 16.87 -25.46
CA VAL A 600 6.87 17.26 -26.08
C VAL A 600 7.09 17.41 -27.60
N PRO A 601 6.22 16.83 -28.44
CA PRO A 601 6.31 16.97 -29.88
C PRO A 601 6.29 18.45 -30.30
N THR A 602 7.21 18.83 -31.18
CA THR A 602 7.30 20.22 -31.70
C THR A 602 6.20 20.56 -32.70
N VAL A 603 5.54 19.54 -33.25
CA VAL A 603 4.42 19.67 -34.18
C VAL A 603 3.18 19.05 -33.53
N PRO A 604 2.04 19.77 -33.51
CA PRO A 604 0.79 19.17 -33.01
C PRO A 604 0.45 17.90 -33.78
N ARG A 605 0.36 16.78 -33.08
CA ARG A 605 -0.07 15.49 -33.61
C ARG A 605 -0.98 14.82 -32.59
N CYS A 606 -1.75 13.83 -33.03
CA CYS A 606 -2.40 12.95 -32.06
C CYS A 606 -1.38 12.16 -31.24
N SER A 607 -1.78 11.67 -30.11
CA SER A 607 -0.94 10.89 -29.18
C SER A 607 -0.95 9.40 -29.56
N ASN A 608 0.23 8.78 -29.56
CA ASN A 608 0.37 7.35 -29.73
C ASN A 608 0.06 6.58 -28.42
N THR A 609 0.02 5.25 -28.48
CA THR A 609 -0.12 4.41 -27.27
C THR A 609 0.94 4.79 -26.23
N GLY A 610 0.51 4.98 -24.98
CA GLY A 610 1.38 5.36 -23.88
C GLY A 610 1.79 6.82 -23.84
N GLU A 611 1.34 7.66 -24.78
CA GLU A 611 1.56 9.11 -24.72
C GLU A 611 0.39 9.80 -24.01
N THR A 612 0.66 10.95 -23.41
CA THR A 612 -0.37 11.73 -22.72
C THR A 612 -1.45 12.20 -23.68
N CYS A 613 -2.69 12.19 -23.21
CA CYS A 613 -3.87 12.62 -23.95
C CYS A 613 -4.81 13.47 -23.09
N SER A 614 -5.71 14.16 -23.75
CA SER A 614 -6.74 15.00 -23.13
C SER A 614 -7.91 15.19 -24.10
N ALA A 615 -8.91 15.96 -23.70
CA ALA A 615 -10.01 16.35 -24.58
C ALA A 615 -9.53 17.07 -25.87
N THR A 616 -8.40 17.79 -25.80
CA THR A 616 -7.79 18.52 -26.93
C THR A 616 -6.66 17.74 -27.61
N GLN A 617 -6.02 16.82 -26.92
CA GLN A 617 -4.92 15.98 -27.41
C GLN A 617 -5.42 14.53 -27.52
N LYS A 618 -6.02 14.18 -28.63
CA LYS A 618 -6.65 12.87 -28.85
C LYS A 618 -5.65 11.77 -29.22
N CYS A 619 -6.02 10.53 -28.96
CA CYS A 619 -5.25 9.36 -29.40
C CYS A 619 -5.29 9.19 -30.94
N CYS A 620 -4.20 8.67 -31.51
CA CYS A 620 -4.04 8.53 -32.97
C CYS A 620 -4.91 7.44 -33.57
N ALA A 621 -5.00 6.28 -32.94
CA ALA A 621 -5.75 5.15 -33.44
C ALA A 621 -7.18 5.17 -32.92
N SER A 622 -8.14 4.80 -33.76
CA SER A 622 -9.56 4.67 -33.40
C SER A 622 -9.83 3.54 -32.40
N SER A 623 -8.88 2.62 -32.26
CA SER A 623 -8.88 1.55 -31.24
C SER A 623 -8.29 1.99 -29.90
N GLN A 624 -7.94 3.26 -29.75
CA GLN A 624 -7.36 3.81 -28.53
C GLN A 624 -8.28 4.85 -27.92
N GLU A 625 -8.33 4.84 -26.61
CA GLU A 625 -9.01 5.87 -25.83
C GLU A 625 -8.04 6.53 -24.85
N CYS A 626 -8.39 7.73 -24.43
CA CYS A 626 -7.66 8.44 -23.40
C CYS A 626 -8.09 7.90 -22.02
N ILE A 627 -7.30 7.01 -21.45
CA ILE A 627 -7.55 6.38 -20.15
C ILE A 627 -6.51 6.92 -19.17
N ASP A 628 -6.98 7.49 -18.08
CA ASP A 628 -6.13 8.08 -17.01
C ASP A 628 -5.08 9.08 -17.53
N GLY A 629 -5.41 9.81 -18.61
CA GLY A 629 -4.52 10.80 -19.21
C GLY A 629 -3.50 10.23 -20.20
N TYR A 630 -3.57 8.95 -20.53
CA TYR A 630 -2.70 8.29 -21.52
C TYR A 630 -3.51 7.54 -22.56
N CYS A 631 -2.99 7.50 -23.78
CA CYS A 631 -3.60 6.72 -24.86
C CYS A 631 -3.35 5.22 -24.64
N ALA A 632 -4.40 4.48 -24.42
CA ALA A 632 -4.37 3.03 -24.25
C ALA A 632 -5.22 2.35 -25.34
N VAL A 633 -4.82 1.15 -25.76
CA VAL A 633 -5.62 0.33 -26.67
C VAL A 633 -6.84 -0.18 -25.90
N VAL A 634 -8.01 0.20 -26.34
CA VAL A 634 -9.24 -0.43 -25.89
C VAL A 634 -9.38 -1.72 -26.70
N ILE A 635 -9.22 -2.85 -26.04
CA ILE A 635 -9.57 -4.13 -26.66
C ILE A 635 -11.07 -4.05 -26.88
N ALA A 636 -11.48 -3.98 -28.14
CA ALA A 636 -12.89 -4.03 -28.50
C ALA A 636 -13.48 -5.32 -27.89
N GLN A 637 -14.39 -5.14 -26.95
CA GLN A 637 -15.14 -6.21 -26.33
C GLN A 637 -16.16 -6.81 -27.31
#